data_178cea28d5a2984f99eb008e1c91a61c
#
_entry.id   178cea28d5a2984f99eb008e1c91a61c
#
_cell.length_a   1.000
_cell.length_b   1.000
_cell.length_c   1.000
_cell.angle_alpha   90.00
_cell.angle_beta   90.00
_cell.angle_gamma   90.00
#
_symmetry.space_group_name_H-M   'P 1'
#
loop_
_entity.id
_entity.type
_entity.pdbx_description
1 polymer ?
#
loop_
_entity_poly.entity_id
_entity_poly.type
_entity_poly.pdbx_seq_one_letter_code
_entity_poly.pdbx_strand_id
1 'polypeptide(L)'
;MITEKAPLVTVYGTLDEPLNAKNLHERMELIKEHHPYSIHVAIDASLGPSDDLGMVKLFQGALQPGKALSQRLQPIGHYYITGIVASQEDKPKLGRSSFGSLTPVYHMARLISDAISMWYNSRG
;
A
#
# COMPACT_ATOMS: atom_id res chain seq x y z
N MET A 1 4.34 -9.51 9.78
CA MET A 1 4.34 -8.20 10.45
C MET A 1 3.01 -7.88 11.12
N ILE A 2 2.01 -7.38 10.37
CA ILE A 2 0.71 -7.01 10.96
C ILE A 2 0.01 -8.22 11.57
N THR A 3 0.01 -9.35 10.87
CA THR A 3 -0.69 -10.55 11.32
C THR A 3 -0.15 -11.12 12.62
N GLU A 4 1.09 -10.85 12.96
CA GLU A 4 1.69 -11.28 14.23
C GLU A 4 1.23 -10.41 15.40
N LYS A 5 1.10 -9.11 15.17
CA LYS A 5 0.79 -8.12 16.20
C LYS A 5 -0.70 -7.81 16.30
N ALA A 6 -1.45 -8.00 15.22
CA ALA A 6 -2.87 -7.75 15.15
C ALA A 6 -3.53 -8.87 14.33
N PRO A 7 -3.68 -10.06 14.89
CA PRO A 7 -4.11 -11.25 14.14
C PRO A 7 -5.54 -11.15 13.59
N LEU A 8 -6.36 -10.25 14.12
CA LEU A 8 -7.73 -10.07 13.61
C LEU A 8 -7.80 -9.13 12.40
N VAL A 9 -6.69 -8.50 12.05
CA VAL A 9 -6.61 -7.68 10.84
C VAL A 9 -6.36 -8.59 9.65
N THR A 10 -7.21 -8.51 8.63
CA THR A 10 -7.01 -9.28 7.41
C THR A 10 -6.17 -8.49 6.42
N VAL A 11 -5.14 -9.12 5.89
CA VAL A 11 -4.21 -8.50 4.95
C VAL A 11 -4.32 -9.17 3.59
N TYR A 12 -4.50 -8.38 2.56
CA TYR A 12 -4.50 -8.81 1.17
C TYR A 12 -3.30 -8.21 0.44
N GLY A 13 -2.81 -8.89 -0.57
CA GLY A 13 -1.64 -8.41 -1.29
C GLY A 13 -0.34 -8.81 -0.61
N THR A 14 -0.25 -10.05 -0.18
CA THR A 14 0.96 -10.60 0.41
C THR A 14 1.98 -10.95 -0.67
N LEU A 15 3.19 -11.31 -0.26
CA LEU A 15 4.21 -11.74 -1.22
C LEU A 15 3.80 -13.02 -1.96
N ASP A 16 3.05 -13.90 -1.30
CA ASP A 16 2.57 -15.14 -1.91
C ASP A 16 1.36 -14.93 -2.81
N GLU A 17 0.52 -13.95 -2.47
CA GLU A 17 -0.68 -13.63 -3.23
C GLU A 17 -0.73 -12.12 -3.48
N PRO A 18 0.11 -11.62 -4.38
CA PRO A 18 0.19 -10.16 -4.60
C PRO A 18 -1.02 -9.62 -5.34
N LEU A 19 -1.35 -8.37 -5.03
CA LEU A 19 -2.33 -7.61 -5.80
C LEU A 19 -1.59 -6.86 -6.91
N ASN A 20 -2.14 -6.92 -8.13
CA ASN A 20 -1.54 -6.26 -9.27
C ASN A 20 -2.65 -5.77 -10.22
N ALA A 21 -2.27 -5.05 -11.27
CA ALA A 21 -3.24 -4.48 -12.20
C ALA A 21 -4.12 -5.53 -12.89
N LYS A 22 -3.62 -6.75 -13.03
CA LYS A 22 -4.37 -7.80 -13.73
C LYS A 22 -5.46 -8.42 -12.85
N ASN A 23 -5.20 -8.57 -11.55
CA ASN A 23 -6.14 -9.25 -10.66
C ASN A 23 -6.88 -8.30 -9.72
N LEU A 24 -6.57 -7.02 -9.72
CA LEU A 24 -7.07 -6.09 -8.73
C LEU A 24 -8.59 -5.97 -8.73
N HIS A 25 -9.21 -5.86 -9.90
CA HIS A 25 -10.67 -5.72 -9.99
C HIS A 25 -11.37 -6.92 -9.36
N GLU A 26 -10.98 -8.11 -9.76
CA GLU A 26 -11.57 -9.35 -9.26
C GLU A 26 -11.35 -9.51 -7.76
N ARG A 27 -10.13 -9.23 -7.29
CA ARG A 27 -9.80 -9.34 -5.87
C ARG A 27 -10.57 -8.32 -5.04
N MET A 28 -10.77 -7.11 -5.54
CA MET A 28 -11.52 -6.08 -4.83
C MET A 28 -13.00 -6.47 -4.68
N GLU A 29 -13.58 -7.11 -5.68
CA GLU A 29 -14.94 -7.60 -5.55
C GLU A 29 -15.05 -8.65 -4.44
N LEU A 30 -14.09 -9.56 -4.36
CA LEU A 30 -14.06 -10.57 -3.30
C LEU A 30 -13.87 -9.94 -1.92
N ILE A 31 -12.99 -8.94 -1.81
CA ILE A 31 -12.73 -8.26 -0.55
C ILE A 31 -14.01 -7.55 -0.06
N LYS A 32 -14.71 -6.86 -0.94
CA LYS A 32 -15.95 -6.18 -0.59
C LYS A 32 -17.03 -7.16 -0.15
N GLU A 33 -17.09 -8.30 -0.81
CA GLU A 33 -18.05 -9.34 -0.48
C GLU A 33 -17.78 -9.96 0.90
N HIS A 34 -16.49 -10.21 1.20
CA HIS A 34 -16.11 -10.83 2.47
C HIS A 34 -16.06 -9.84 3.63
N HIS A 35 -15.85 -8.55 3.35
CA HIS A 35 -15.67 -7.53 4.39
C HIS A 35 -16.51 -6.29 4.11
N PRO A 36 -17.86 -6.44 4.03
CA PRO A 36 -18.71 -5.31 3.61
C PRO A 36 -18.78 -4.18 4.64
N TYR A 37 -18.49 -4.46 5.90
CA TYR A 37 -18.61 -3.47 6.97
C TYR A 37 -17.27 -3.10 7.61
N SER A 38 -16.18 -3.57 7.03
CA SER A 38 -14.84 -3.29 7.56
C SER A 38 -14.29 -1.97 7.03
N ILE A 39 -13.40 -1.37 7.80
CA ILE A 39 -12.61 -0.25 7.32
C ILE A 39 -11.51 -0.83 6.43
N HIS A 40 -11.42 -0.34 5.21
CA HIS A 40 -10.41 -0.77 4.25
C HIS A 40 -9.33 0.29 4.15
N VAL A 41 -8.08 -0.13 4.35
CA VAL A 41 -6.91 0.73 4.23
C VAL A 41 -6.08 0.22 3.07
N ALA A 42 -5.90 1.05 2.06
CA ALA A 42 -5.04 0.72 0.91
C ALA A 42 -3.62 1.19 1.19
N ILE A 43 -2.64 0.40 0.80
CA ILE A 43 -1.23 0.73 0.98
C ILE A 43 -0.55 0.63 -0.38
N ASP A 44 0.20 1.66 -0.74
CA ASP A 44 0.84 1.74 -2.04
C ASP A 44 2.24 2.33 -1.92
N ALA A 45 3.14 1.87 -2.77
CA ALA A 45 4.45 2.47 -2.95
C ALA A 45 4.38 3.40 -4.16
N SER A 46 4.90 4.59 -4.02
CA SER A 46 4.77 5.58 -5.09
C SER A 46 6.04 6.38 -5.30
N LEU A 47 6.03 7.15 -6.39
CA LEU A 47 7.05 8.13 -6.70
C LEU A 47 6.63 9.48 -6.16
N GLY A 48 7.58 10.32 -5.82
CA GLY A 48 7.31 11.67 -5.38
C GLY A 48 8.50 12.58 -5.63
N PRO A 49 8.37 13.86 -5.26
CA PRO A 49 9.52 14.77 -5.33
C PRO A 49 10.67 14.22 -4.49
N SER A 50 11.91 14.55 -4.88
CA SER A 50 13.09 14.05 -4.16
C SER A 50 13.09 14.44 -2.69
N ASP A 51 12.50 15.58 -2.34
CA ASP A 51 12.39 16.02 -0.95
C ASP A 51 11.47 15.12 -0.12
N ASP A 52 10.56 14.41 -0.76
CA ASP A 52 9.61 13.53 -0.08
C ASP A 52 10.09 12.08 0.00
N LEU A 53 11.27 11.80 -0.53
CA LEU A 53 11.80 10.44 -0.53
C LEU A 53 11.90 9.91 0.91
N GLY A 54 11.33 8.73 1.13
CA GLY A 54 11.30 8.10 2.45
C GLY A 54 10.10 8.50 3.30
N MET A 55 9.27 9.42 2.84
CA MET A 55 8.09 9.82 3.58
C MET A 55 6.96 8.80 3.45
N VAL A 56 6.19 8.67 4.51
CA VAL A 56 4.95 7.90 4.52
C VAL A 56 3.82 8.89 4.74
N LYS A 57 2.84 8.87 3.85
CA LYS A 57 1.72 9.81 3.87
C LYS A 57 0.40 9.06 4.05
N LEU A 58 -0.45 9.58 4.92
CA LEU A 58 -1.78 9.02 5.17
C LEU A 58 -2.83 10.00 4.63
N PHE A 59 -3.78 9.47 3.88
CA PHE A 59 -4.87 10.25 3.30
C PHE A 59 -6.21 9.64 3.67
N GLN A 60 -7.18 10.48 3.93
CA GLN A 60 -8.58 10.06 4.04
C GLN A 60 -9.17 10.00 2.64
N GLY A 61 -9.90 8.92 2.35
CA GLY A 61 -10.49 8.71 1.05
C GLY A 61 -9.88 7.53 0.34
N ALA A 62 -10.29 7.30 -0.90
CA ALA A 62 -9.90 6.12 -1.66
C ALA A 62 -8.66 6.39 -2.52
N LEU A 63 -7.80 5.38 -2.58
CA LEU A 63 -6.65 5.39 -3.49
C LEU A 63 -7.15 5.14 -4.92
N GLN A 64 -6.64 5.93 -5.88
CA GLN A 64 -6.85 5.70 -7.32
C GLN A 64 -5.70 4.85 -7.85
N PRO A 65 -5.85 3.52 -7.95
CA PRO A 65 -4.77 2.69 -8.45
C PRO A 65 -4.63 2.82 -9.97
N GLY A 66 -3.44 2.59 -10.47
CA GLY A 66 -3.19 2.59 -11.90
C GLY A 66 -3.22 3.96 -12.57
N LYS A 67 -3.25 5.04 -11.79
CA LYS A 67 -3.26 6.39 -12.34
C LYS A 67 -2.05 6.65 -13.25
N ALA A 68 -0.89 6.15 -12.83
CA ALA A 68 0.34 6.29 -13.60
C ALA A 68 0.35 5.44 -14.87
N LEU A 69 -0.50 4.42 -14.94
CA LEU A 69 -0.59 3.50 -16.07
C LEU A 69 -1.75 3.84 -16.99
N SER A 70 -2.42 4.97 -16.77
CA SER A 70 -3.59 5.41 -17.55
C SER A 70 -4.73 4.39 -17.53
N GLN A 71 -4.74 3.48 -16.59
CA GLN A 71 -5.83 2.52 -16.42
C GLN A 71 -6.84 3.07 -15.42
N ARG A 72 -8.12 2.87 -15.73
CA ARG A 72 -9.19 3.25 -14.81
C ARG A 72 -9.60 2.05 -13.99
N LEU A 73 -8.93 1.89 -12.86
CA LEU A 73 -9.33 0.90 -11.86
C LEU A 73 -10.22 1.60 -10.83
N GLN A 74 -11.09 0.82 -10.17
CA GLN A 74 -11.97 1.43 -9.18
C GLN A 74 -11.17 1.90 -7.96
N PRO A 75 -11.64 2.99 -7.31
CA PRO A 75 -10.98 3.47 -6.09
C PRO A 75 -11.00 2.44 -4.99
N ILE A 76 -9.93 2.41 -4.19
CA ILE A 76 -9.72 1.41 -3.16
C ILE A 76 -9.58 2.07 -1.79
N GLY A 77 -10.32 1.54 -0.81
CA GLY A 77 -10.12 1.88 0.58
C GLY A 77 -10.91 3.07 1.07
N HIS A 78 -11.03 3.19 2.36
CA HIS A 78 -11.57 4.36 3.05
C HIS A 78 -10.46 5.33 3.40
N TYR A 79 -9.27 4.80 3.59
CA TYR A 79 -8.03 5.55 3.82
C TYR A 79 -6.97 4.93 2.94
N TYR A 80 -5.95 5.72 2.62
CA TYR A 80 -4.80 5.11 1.97
C TYR A 80 -3.50 5.68 2.53
N ILE A 81 -2.50 4.81 2.51
CA ILE A 81 -1.15 5.12 2.96
C ILE A 81 -0.23 4.93 1.76
N THR A 82 0.60 5.92 1.49
CA THR A 82 1.57 5.83 0.42
C THR A 82 2.97 6.06 0.98
N GLY A 83 3.90 5.20 0.57
CA GLY A 83 5.31 5.36 0.88
C GLY A 83 6.06 5.84 -0.34
N ILE A 84 6.81 6.91 -0.21
CA ILE A 84 7.59 7.48 -1.31
C ILE A 84 8.92 6.72 -1.38
N VAL A 85 9.01 5.79 -2.33
CA VAL A 85 10.14 4.86 -2.42
C VAL A 85 11.20 5.29 -3.41
N ALA A 86 10.88 6.21 -4.32
CA ALA A 86 11.81 6.74 -5.30
C ALA A 86 11.38 8.12 -5.74
N SER A 87 12.33 8.91 -6.23
CA SER A 87 11.99 10.24 -6.72
C SER A 87 11.54 10.19 -8.18
N GLN A 88 10.71 11.15 -8.56
CA GLN A 88 10.24 11.29 -9.94
C GLN A 88 11.40 11.59 -10.89
N GLU A 89 12.43 12.26 -10.41
CA GLU A 89 13.62 12.58 -11.19
C GLU A 89 14.43 11.34 -11.57
N ASP A 90 14.31 10.28 -10.76
CA ASP A 90 15.01 9.01 -10.99
C ASP A 90 14.18 7.99 -11.75
N LYS A 91 13.00 8.37 -12.21
CA LYS A 91 12.07 7.48 -12.91
C LYS A 91 12.72 6.66 -14.04
N PRO A 92 13.58 7.26 -14.90
CA PRO A 92 14.21 6.48 -15.97
C PRO A 92 15.13 5.37 -15.48
N LYS A 93 15.59 5.45 -14.22
CA LYS A 93 16.52 4.48 -13.63
C LYS A 93 15.79 3.34 -12.92
N LEU A 94 14.49 3.45 -12.71
CA LEU A 94 13.74 2.48 -11.91
C LEU A 94 13.74 1.07 -12.48
N GLY A 95 13.82 0.92 -13.79
CA GLY A 95 13.84 -0.38 -14.42
C GLY A 95 15.10 -1.19 -14.12
N ARG A 96 16.17 -0.55 -13.68
CA ARG A 96 17.43 -1.22 -13.41
C ARG A 96 17.83 -1.20 -11.94
N SER A 97 17.66 -0.05 -11.30
CA SER A 97 18.20 0.17 -9.97
C SER A 97 17.18 0.06 -8.85
N SER A 98 15.89 0.05 -9.16
CA SER A 98 14.86 -0.04 -8.13
C SER A 98 14.95 -1.33 -7.33
N PHE A 99 15.51 -2.38 -7.89
CA PHE A 99 15.68 -3.66 -7.21
C PHE A 99 16.99 -3.76 -6.43
N GLY A 100 17.89 -2.80 -6.60
CA GLY A 100 19.16 -2.79 -5.90
C GLY A 100 19.06 -2.46 -4.43
N SER A 101 17.90 -1.93 -3.98
CA SER A 101 17.73 -1.51 -2.60
C SER A 101 16.30 -1.71 -2.14
N LEU A 102 15.99 -2.94 -1.71
CA LEU A 102 14.71 -3.26 -1.09
C LEU A 102 14.68 -2.88 0.39
N THR A 103 15.83 -2.55 0.98
CA THR A 103 15.93 -2.25 2.40
C THR A 103 15.05 -1.06 2.82
N PRO A 104 15.04 0.08 2.09
CA PRO A 104 14.16 1.18 2.45
C PRO A 104 12.69 0.81 2.34
N VAL A 105 12.30 0.02 1.35
CA VAL A 105 10.93 -0.46 1.19
C VAL A 105 10.53 -1.34 2.37
N TYR A 106 11.42 -2.24 2.78
CA TYR A 106 11.17 -3.11 3.93
C TYR A 106 10.98 -2.31 5.22
N HIS A 107 11.86 -1.33 5.48
CA HIS A 107 11.75 -0.51 6.67
C HIS A 107 10.46 0.31 6.68
N MET A 108 10.08 0.83 5.53
CA MET A 108 8.84 1.58 5.37
C MET A 108 7.62 0.69 5.62
N ALA A 109 7.62 -0.52 5.06
CA ALA A 109 6.55 -1.49 5.29
C ALA A 109 6.44 -1.86 6.76
N ARG A 110 7.56 -2.01 7.45
CA ARG A 110 7.57 -2.32 8.87
C ARG A 110 7.03 -1.16 9.70
N LEU A 111 7.39 0.07 9.37
CA LEU A 111 6.87 1.26 10.04
C LEU A 111 5.35 1.33 9.90
N ILE A 112 4.84 1.14 8.70
CA ILE A 112 3.40 1.16 8.43
C ILE A 112 2.70 0.04 9.20
N SER A 113 3.26 -1.16 9.17
CA SER A 113 2.74 -2.32 9.89
C SER A 113 2.64 -2.05 11.39
N ASP A 114 3.70 -1.50 11.98
CA ASP A 114 3.72 -1.19 13.40
C ASP A 114 2.68 -0.12 13.75
N ALA A 115 2.57 0.91 12.93
CA ALA A 115 1.60 1.98 13.16
C ALA A 115 0.16 1.48 13.10
N ILE A 116 -0.17 0.65 12.12
CA ILE A 116 -1.51 0.07 12.00
C ILE A 116 -1.80 -0.84 13.19
N SER A 117 -0.83 -1.66 13.60
CA SER A 117 -0.98 -2.56 14.73
C SER A 117 -1.23 -1.79 16.03
N MET A 118 -0.50 -0.72 16.25
CA MET A 118 -0.68 0.13 17.43
C MET A 118 -2.06 0.77 17.44
N TRP A 119 -2.47 1.31 16.30
CA TRP A 119 -3.80 1.92 16.18
C TRP A 119 -4.90 0.90 16.45
N TYR A 120 -4.81 -0.28 15.83
CA TYR A 120 -5.80 -1.33 16.00
C TYR A 120 -5.90 -1.77 17.45
N ASN A 121 -4.76 -2.01 18.09
CA ASN A 121 -4.72 -2.49 19.47
C ASN A 121 -5.20 -1.42 20.47
N SER A 122 -5.04 -0.14 20.14
CA SER A 122 -5.49 0.95 21.02
C SER A 122 -7.00 1.13 21.02
N ARG A 123 -7.70 0.60 20.03
CA ARG A 123 -9.17 0.71 19.94
C ARG A 123 -9.89 -0.21 20.91
N GLY A 124 -9.22 -1.25 21.31
CA GLY A 124 -9.79 -2.28 22.14
C GLY A 124 -10.00 -1.89 23.53
#